data_61afddf18eca9f24b1e7c1de169a70e4
#
_entry.id   61afddf18eca9f24b1e7c1de169a70e4
#
_cell.length_a   1.000
_cell.length_b   1.000
_cell.length_c   1.000
_cell.angle_alpha   90.00
_cell.angle_beta   90.00
_cell.angle_gamma   90.00
#
_symmetry.space_group_name_H-M   'P 1'
#
loop_
_entity.id
_entity.type
_entity.pdbx_description
1 polymer ?
#
loop_
_entity_poly.entity_id
_entity_poly.type
_entity_poly.pdbx_seq_one_letter_code
_entity_poly.pdbx_strand_id
1 'polypeptide(L)'
;KNALATAGIADAKIIVAGPFPISGTAALVGTLKAYEEMTGKKLDDKVTDAAMDELVTTGELNKSIDGDSQDIEAMIADLKKQLADGRLKDESQIKDAIKEAAKDYDLKLSDDDIAKLTSLLMKLKDANIDWDSVINQAQDWASKLGDKINDPGFWEKIGNFFMDLWDKIK
;
A
#
# COMPACT_ATOMS: atom_id res chain seq x y z
N LYS A 1 -3.02 3.60 -1.69
CA LYS A 1 -1.82 4.20 -2.30
C LYS A 1 -0.79 3.13 -2.64
N ASN A 2 -0.41 2.28 -1.68
CA ASN A 2 0.62 1.24 -1.86
C ASN A 2 0.32 0.31 -3.05
N ALA A 3 -0.91 -0.19 -3.19
CA ALA A 3 -1.33 -1.05 -4.29
C ALA A 3 -1.24 -0.37 -5.67
N LEU A 4 -1.50 0.93 -5.76
CA LEU A 4 -1.33 1.69 -7.01
C LEU A 4 0.15 1.87 -7.37
N ALA A 5 0.99 2.12 -6.36
CA ALA A 5 2.44 2.15 -6.55
C ALA A 5 2.97 0.80 -7.05
N THR A 6 2.49 -0.31 -6.48
CA THR A 6 2.81 -1.68 -6.94
C THR A 6 2.41 -1.88 -8.40
N ALA A 7 1.26 -1.34 -8.83
CA ALA A 7 0.83 -1.36 -10.22
C ALA A 7 1.59 -0.38 -11.15
N GLY A 8 2.61 0.33 -10.64
CA GLY A 8 3.41 1.28 -11.42
C GLY A 8 2.69 2.60 -11.73
N ILE A 9 1.59 2.90 -11.01
CA ILE A 9 0.86 4.17 -11.16
C ILE A 9 1.44 5.16 -10.16
N ALA A 10 2.37 5.99 -10.64
CA ALA A 10 2.99 7.06 -9.90
C ALA A 10 2.13 8.35 -9.99
N ASP A 11 2.60 9.43 -10.35
CA ASP A 11 2.01 10.77 -10.45
C ASP A 11 0.56 10.85 -10.98
N ALA A 12 -0.43 10.38 -10.21
CA ALA A 12 -1.83 10.44 -10.57
C ALA A 12 -2.68 11.10 -9.48
N LYS A 13 -3.51 12.05 -9.88
CA LYS A 13 -4.63 12.53 -9.05
C LYS A 13 -5.83 11.64 -9.32
N ILE A 14 -6.21 10.82 -8.34
CA ILE A 14 -7.29 9.85 -8.47
C ILE A 14 -8.48 10.31 -7.65
N ILE A 15 -9.63 10.44 -8.32
CA ILE A 15 -10.92 10.70 -7.70
C ILE A 15 -11.81 9.51 -8.03
N VAL A 16 -12.23 8.78 -7.01
CA VAL A 16 -13.18 7.68 -7.16
C VAL A 16 -14.55 8.19 -6.73
N ALA A 17 -15.50 8.17 -7.64
CA ALA A 17 -16.89 8.53 -7.38
C ALA A 17 -17.82 7.44 -7.94
N GLY A 18 -18.88 7.14 -7.22
CA GLY A 18 -19.89 6.16 -7.64
C GLY A 18 -21.29 6.59 -7.19
N PRO A 19 -22.34 6.10 -7.85
CA PRO A 19 -23.73 6.39 -7.48
C PRO A 19 -24.16 5.68 -6.18
N PHE A 20 -23.35 4.75 -5.68
CA PHE A 20 -23.53 4.00 -4.43
C PHE A 20 -22.15 3.64 -3.85
N PRO A 21 -22.05 3.28 -2.57
CA PRO A 21 -20.81 2.83 -1.95
C PRO A 21 -20.23 1.61 -2.68
N ILE A 22 -18.95 1.65 -3.00
CA ILE A 22 -18.21 0.55 -3.64
C ILE A 22 -17.09 0.06 -2.72
N SER A 23 -16.67 -1.19 -2.89
CA SER A 23 -15.52 -1.73 -2.14
C SER A 23 -14.21 -1.09 -2.60
N GLY A 24 -13.21 -1.07 -1.71
CA GLY A 24 -11.86 -0.63 -2.07
C GLY A 24 -11.27 -1.40 -3.24
N THR A 25 -11.57 -2.70 -3.33
CA THR A 25 -11.16 -3.58 -4.44
C THR A 25 -11.79 -3.14 -5.76
N ALA A 26 -13.10 -2.84 -5.77
CA ALA A 26 -13.77 -2.33 -6.97
C ALA A 26 -13.22 -0.96 -7.39
N ALA A 27 -12.91 -0.09 -6.42
CA ALA A 27 -12.27 1.20 -6.68
C ALA A 27 -10.89 1.04 -7.33
N LEU A 28 -10.08 0.08 -6.84
CA LEU A 28 -8.77 -0.20 -7.42
C LEU A 28 -8.91 -0.72 -8.85
N VAL A 29 -9.75 -1.71 -9.11
CA VAL A 29 -10.01 -2.24 -10.47
C VAL A 29 -10.44 -1.12 -11.42
N GLY A 30 -11.37 -0.28 -11.00
CA GLY A 30 -11.81 0.87 -11.81
C GLY A 30 -10.69 1.85 -12.12
N THR A 31 -9.80 2.10 -11.15
CA THR A 31 -8.64 2.98 -11.33
C THR A 31 -7.62 2.39 -12.30
N LEU A 32 -7.30 1.10 -12.18
CA LEU A 32 -6.36 0.41 -13.07
C LEU A 32 -6.90 0.40 -14.52
N LYS A 33 -8.18 0.10 -14.69
CA LYS A 33 -8.86 0.17 -15.99
C LYS A 33 -8.82 1.56 -16.60
N ALA A 34 -9.16 2.59 -15.82
CA ALA A 34 -9.10 3.97 -16.28
C ALA A 34 -7.68 4.38 -16.69
N TYR A 35 -6.66 3.92 -15.96
CA TYR A 35 -5.26 4.17 -16.30
C TYR A 35 -4.89 3.53 -17.66
N GLU A 36 -5.26 2.26 -17.88
CA GLU A 36 -5.03 1.58 -19.17
C GLU A 36 -5.69 2.31 -20.33
N GLU A 37 -6.96 2.70 -20.18
CA GLU A 37 -7.72 3.45 -21.19
C GLU A 37 -7.08 4.81 -21.51
N MET A 38 -6.67 5.55 -20.48
CA MET A 38 -6.10 6.90 -20.65
C MET A 38 -4.70 6.88 -21.26
N THR A 39 -3.90 5.88 -20.93
CA THR A 39 -2.49 5.82 -21.35
C THR A 39 -2.26 4.96 -22.58
N GLY A 40 -3.21 4.11 -22.94
CA GLY A 40 -3.08 3.08 -23.95
C GLY A 40 -2.07 1.98 -23.57
N LYS A 41 -1.58 1.99 -22.31
CA LYS A 41 -0.63 0.99 -21.79
C LYS A 41 -1.40 -0.09 -21.05
N LYS A 42 -1.17 -1.35 -21.43
CA LYS A 42 -1.70 -2.49 -20.69
C LYS A 42 -0.80 -2.76 -19.48
N LEU A 43 -1.41 -2.90 -18.30
CA LEU A 43 -0.70 -3.31 -17.10
C LEU A 43 -0.42 -4.82 -17.14
N ASP A 44 0.70 -5.23 -16.54
CA ASP A 44 1.03 -6.66 -16.39
C ASP A 44 0.03 -7.33 -15.44
N ASP A 45 -0.52 -8.48 -15.84
CA ASP A 45 -1.54 -9.19 -15.07
C ASP A 45 -1.01 -9.63 -13.69
N LYS A 46 0.26 -10.07 -13.59
CA LYS A 46 0.87 -10.47 -12.31
C LYS A 46 1.07 -9.28 -11.37
N VAL A 47 1.44 -8.13 -11.92
CA VAL A 47 1.59 -6.89 -11.15
C VAL A 47 0.23 -6.39 -10.66
N THR A 48 -0.79 -6.47 -11.49
CA THR A 48 -2.17 -6.13 -11.14
C THR A 48 -2.71 -7.05 -10.03
N ASP A 49 -2.50 -8.36 -10.15
CA ASP A 49 -2.90 -9.33 -9.14
C ASP A 49 -2.16 -9.12 -7.81
N ALA A 50 -0.87 -8.80 -7.85
CA ALA A 50 -0.10 -8.49 -6.66
C ALA A 50 -0.59 -7.20 -5.97
N ALA A 51 -0.95 -6.17 -6.74
CA ALA A 51 -1.53 -4.93 -6.21
C ALA A 51 -2.91 -5.16 -5.58
N MET A 52 -3.73 -6.05 -6.15
CA MET A 52 -5.02 -6.44 -5.58
C MET A 52 -4.85 -7.20 -4.27
N ASP A 53 -3.93 -8.15 -4.20
CA ASP A 53 -3.64 -8.90 -2.98
C ASP A 53 -3.08 -7.99 -1.88
N GLU A 54 -2.23 -7.02 -2.23
CA GLU A 54 -1.73 -6.03 -1.28
C GLU A 54 -2.88 -5.22 -0.65
N LEU A 55 -3.83 -4.76 -1.46
CA LEU A 55 -4.99 -4.03 -0.95
C LEU A 55 -5.84 -4.89 0.00
N VAL A 56 -6.10 -6.14 -0.37
CA VAL A 56 -6.89 -7.08 0.45
C VAL A 56 -6.16 -7.39 1.75
N THR A 57 -4.89 -7.77 1.68
CA THR A 57 -4.06 -8.10 2.84
C THR A 57 -3.98 -6.92 3.80
N THR A 58 -3.69 -5.71 3.30
CA THR A 58 -3.67 -4.50 4.14
C THR A 58 -5.00 -4.26 4.83
N GLY A 59 -6.12 -4.44 4.11
CA GLY A 59 -7.47 -4.31 4.69
C GLY A 59 -7.81 -5.38 5.72
N GLU A 60 -7.27 -6.60 5.61
CA GLU A 60 -7.41 -7.66 6.60
C GLU A 60 -6.57 -7.38 7.85
N LEU A 61 -5.31 -6.96 7.67
CA LEU A 61 -4.41 -6.58 8.76
C LEU A 61 -4.97 -5.42 9.57
N ASN A 62 -5.55 -4.41 8.92
CA ASN A 62 -6.22 -3.30 9.61
C ASN A 62 -7.42 -3.74 10.48
N LYS A 63 -7.95 -4.94 10.29
CA LYS A 63 -9.03 -5.50 11.10
C LYS A 63 -8.53 -6.43 12.19
N SER A 64 -7.43 -7.13 11.96
CA SER A 64 -6.87 -8.13 12.89
C SER A 64 -5.89 -7.52 13.90
N ILE A 65 -5.21 -6.44 13.52
CA ILE A 65 -4.17 -5.81 14.34
C ILE A 65 -4.78 -4.62 15.08
N ASP A 66 -4.55 -4.58 16.39
CA ASP A 66 -4.86 -3.42 17.23
C ASP A 66 -3.71 -2.40 17.11
N GLY A 67 -3.79 -1.55 16.07
CA GLY A 67 -2.77 -0.56 15.74
C GLY A 67 -3.28 0.50 14.77
N ASP A 68 -2.47 1.54 14.54
CA ASP A 68 -2.81 2.55 13.54
C ASP A 68 -2.66 1.97 12.14
N SER A 69 -3.66 2.21 11.28
CA SER A 69 -3.60 1.80 9.87
C SER A 69 -2.39 2.40 9.13
N GLN A 70 -1.91 3.57 9.55
CA GLN A 70 -0.73 4.21 8.97
C GLN A 70 0.54 3.44 9.29
N ASP A 71 0.67 2.87 10.49
CA ASP A 71 1.82 2.06 10.87
C ASP A 71 1.87 0.75 10.09
N ILE A 72 0.71 0.13 9.85
CA ILE A 72 0.60 -1.08 9.01
C ILE A 72 1.00 -0.77 7.57
N GLU A 73 0.50 0.33 6.99
CA GLU A 73 0.87 0.76 5.64
C GLU A 73 2.35 1.11 5.52
N ALA A 74 2.93 1.77 6.53
CA ALA A 74 4.34 2.12 6.58
C ALA A 74 5.23 0.89 6.71
N MET A 75 4.87 -0.08 7.56
CA MET A 75 5.55 -1.37 7.68
C MET A 75 5.58 -2.12 6.35
N ILE A 76 4.45 -2.20 5.64
CA ILE A 76 4.38 -2.86 4.33
C ILE A 76 5.26 -2.12 3.32
N ALA A 77 5.27 -0.79 3.32
CA ALA A 77 6.11 0.00 2.41
C ALA A 77 7.61 -0.22 2.68
N ASP A 78 8.03 -0.32 3.94
CA ASP A 78 9.41 -0.63 4.31
C ASP A 78 9.82 -2.04 3.88
N LEU A 79 8.99 -3.04 4.10
CA LEU A 79 9.22 -4.42 3.64
C LEU A 79 9.34 -4.50 2.10
N LYS A 80 8.53 -3.75 1.37
CA LYS A 80 8.64 -3.62 -0.10
C LYS A 80 9.96 -2.99 -0.52
N LYS A 81 10.43 -1.98 0.20
CA LYS A 81 11.76 -1.40 -0.06
C LYS A 81 12.87 -2.41 0.17
N GLN A 82 12.79 -3.23 1.22
CA GLN A 82 13.77 -4.30 1.46
C GLN A 82 13.76 -5.37 0.36
N LEU A 83 12.58 -5.68 -0.23
CA LEU A 83 12.47 -6.52 -1.43
C LEU A 83 13.17 -5.87 -2.63
N ALA A 84 12.90 -4.61 -2.90
CA ALA A 84 13.48 -3.83 -3.98
C ALA A 84 15.02 -3.76 -3.88
N ASP A 85 15.54 -3.60 -2.67
CA ASP A 85 16.98 -3.59 -2.37
C ASP A 85 17.63 -5.00 -2.50
N GLY A 86 16.86 -6.04 -2.80
CA GLY A 86 17.33 -7.42 -2.93
C GLY A 86 17.78 -8.08 -1.63
N ARG A 87 17.38 -7.51 -0.47
CA ARG A 87 17.74 -8.04 0.86
C ARG A 87 16.94 -9.28 1.23
N LEU A 88 15.71 -9.41 0.71
CA LEU A 88 14.79 -10.50 1.02
C LEU A 88 14.75 -11.51 -0.14
N LYS A 89 15.54 -12.57 -0.04
CA LYS A 89 15.76 -13.54 -1.13
C LYS A 89 14.87 -14.79 -1.00
N ASP A 90 14.55 -15.18 0.21
CA ASP A 90 13.81 -16.40 0.51
C ASP A 90 12.72 -16.17 1.57
N GLU A 91 11.86 -17.17 1.75
CA GLU A 91 10.73 -17.11 2.67
C GLU A 91 11.16 -16.90 4.14
N SER A 92 12.32 -17.49 4.55
CA SER A 92 12.82 -17.34 5.91
C SER A 92 13.22 -15.89 6.19
N GLN A 93 14.00 -15.29 5.28
CA GLN A 93 14.42 -13.90 5.39
C GLN A 93 13.21 -12.95 5.40
N ILE A 94 12.18 -13.23 4.59
CA ILE A 94 10.94 -12.47 4.58
C ILE A 94 10.22 -12.57 5.93
N LYS A 95 10.08 -13.77 6.50
CA LYS A 95 9.46 -13.97 7.81
C LYS A 95 10.20 -13.24 8.92
N ASP A 96 11.52 -13.29 8.90
CA ASP A 96 12.34 -12.63 9.91
C ASP A 96 12.23 -11.10 9.79
N ALA A 97 12.26 -10.57 8.56
CA ALA A 97 12.06 -9.14 8.31
C ALA A 97 10.66 -8.66 8.75
N ILE A 98 9.60 -9.45 8.53
CA ILE A 98 8.24 -9.13 8.99
C ILE A 98 8.22 -9.01 10.52
N LYS A 99 8.84 -9.96 11.23
CA LYS A 99 8.88 -9.96 12.70
C LYS A 99 9.70 -8.79 13.26
N GLU A 100 10.77 -8.39 12.58
CA GLU A 100 11.58 -7.24 12.94
C GLU A 100 10.81 -5.93 12.70
N ALA A 101 10.28 -5.76 11.50
CA ALA A 101 9.46 -4.60 11.17
C ALA A 101 8.26 -4.44 12.10
N ALA A 102 7.57 -5.52 12.45
CA ALA A 102 6.48 -5.47 13.41
C ALA A 102 6.88 -4.88 14.77
N LYS A 103 8.11 -5.17 15.25
CA LYS A 103 8.65 -4.57 16.49
C LYS A 103 8.97 -3.09 16.31
N ASP A 104 9.55 -2.72 15.16
CA ASP A 104 9.93 -1.34 14.87
C ASP A 104 8.71 -0.42 14.80
N TYR A 105 7.57 -0.94 14.34
CA TYR A 105 6.29 -0.22 14.27
C TYR A 105 5.35 -0.49 15.47
N ASP A 106 5.83 -1.18 16.53
CA ASP A 106 5.05 -1.56 17.72
C ASP A 106 3.73 -2.29 17.40
N LEU A 107 3.76 -3.14 16.36
CA LEU A 107 2.61 -3.92 15.92
C LEU A 107 2.68 -5.36 16.45
N LYS A 108 1.53 -5.86 16.92
CA LYS A 108 1.40 -7.25 17.37
C LYS A 108 0.77 -8.11 16.30
N LEU A 109 1.59 -8.86 15.58
CA LEU A 109 1.16 -9.77 14.54
C LEU A 109 0.89 -11.16 15.09
N SER A 110 -0.23 -11.76 14.69
CA SER A 110 -0.47 -13.20 14.88
C SER A 110 0.33 -14.02 13.87
N ASP A 111 0.42 -15.33 14.07
CA ASP A 111 1.05 -16.24 13.11
C ASP A 111 0.31 -16.22 11.75
N ASP A 112 -1.00 -16.02 11.75
CA ASP A 112 -1.82 -15.86 10.53
C ASP A 112 -1.47 -14.56 9.79
N ASP A 113 -1.30 -13.44 10.49
CA ASP A 113 -0.88 -12.17 9.90
C ASP A 113 0.51 -12.28 9.27
N ILE A 114 1.45 -12.95 9.97
CA ILE A 114 2.80 -13.20 9.44
C ILE A 114 2.73 -14.08 8.18
N ALA A 115 1.88 -15.12 8.17
CA ALA A 115 1.71 -15.99 7.02
C ALA A 115 1.13 -15.22 5.81
N LYS A 116 0.12 -14.37 6.02
CA LYS A 116 -0.47 -13.51 4.98
C LYS A 116 0.55 -12.54 4.39
N LEU A 117 1.29 -11.84 5.26
CA LEU A 117 2.35 -10.92 4.82
C LEU A 117 3.46 -11.65 4.07
N THR A 118 3.85 -12.83 4.53
CA THR A 118 4.85 -13.65 3.84
C THR A 118 4.38 -14.02 2.43
N SER A 119 3.13 -14.50 2.30
CA SER A 119 2.54 -14.85 1.01
C SER A 119 2.48 -13.64 0.06
N LEU A 120 2.05 -12.48 0.57
CA LEU A 120 2.03 -11.24 -0.18
C LEU A 120 3.44 -10.86 -0.68
N LEU A 121 4.43 -10.82 0.21
CA LEU A 121 5.80 -10.41 -0.14
C LEU A 121 6.47 -11.39 -1.11
N MET A 122 6.20 -12.69 -1.00
CA MET A 122 6.64 -13.67 -1.99
C MET A 122 6.01 -13.41 -3.35
N LYS A 123 4.71 -13.12 -3.41
CA LYS A 123 4.02 -12.78 -4.66
C LYS A 123 4.55 -11.49 -5.27
N LEU A 124 4.78 -10.46 -4.46
CA LEU A 124 5.39 -9.20 -4.91
C LEU A 124 6.81 -9.41 -5.45
N LYS A 125 7.59 -10.27 -4.81
CA LYS A 125 8.94 -10.63 -5.26
C LYS A 125 8.93 -11.32 -6.63
N ASP A 126 7.95 -12.21 -6.87
CA ASP A 126 7.86 -12.98 -8.12
C ASP A 126 7.12 -12.22 -9.24
N ALA A 127 6.47 -11.11 -8.91
CA ALA A 127 5.87 -10.21 -9.89
C ALA A 127 6.96 -9.34 -10.55
N ASN A 128 6.79 -9.06 -11.84
CA ASN A 128 7.71 -8.19 -12.59
C ASN A 128 7.43 -6.70 -12.27
N ILE A 129 7.60 -6.32 -11.01
CA ILE A 129 7.35 -4.96 -10.54
C ILE A 129 8.52 -4.06 -10.93
N ASP A 130 8.20 -2.88 -11.47
CA ASP A 130 9.15 -1.80 -11.64
C ASP A 130 9.46 -1.15 -10.28
N TRP A 131 10.41 -1.76 -9.55
CA TRP A 131 10.80 -1.31 -8.22
C TRP A 131 11.39 0.10 -8.22
N ASP A 132 12.04 0.53 -9.31
CA ASP A 132 12.57 1.89 -9.43
C ASP A 132 11.44 2.91 -9.41
N SER A 133 10.34 2.64 -10.10
CA SER A 133 9.12 3.46 -10.04
C SER A 133 8.51 3.47 -8.65
N VAL A 134 8.46 2.34 -7.95
CA VAL A 134 7.93 2.23 -6.57
C VAL A 134 8.80 3.02 -5.58
N ILE A 135 10.13 2.91 -5.67
CA ILE A 135 11.08 3.59 -4.79
C ILE A 135 11.08 5.10 -5.04
N ASN A 136 11.14 5.52 -6.31
CA ASN A 136 11.12 6.93 -6.68
C ASN A 136 9.83 7.60 -6.20
N GLN A 137 8.71 6.90 -6.30
CA GLN A 137 7.44 7.40 -5.76
C GLN A 137 7.46 7.52 -4.23
N ALA A 138 8.02 6.53 -3.53
CA ALA A 138 8.16 6.60 -2.07
C ALA A 138 9.08 7.75 -1.63
N GLN A 139 10.16 8.01 -2.36
CA GLN A 139 11.08 9.12 -2.10
C GLN A 139 10.46 10.48 -2.43
N ASP A 140 9.72 10.59 -3.53
CA ASP A 140 9.00 11.81 -3.92
C ASP A 140 7.89 12.13 -2.91
N TRP A 141 7.25 11.12 -2.34
CA TRP A 141 6.33 11.26 -1.21
C TRP A 141 7.02 11.70 0.07
N ALA A 142 8.17 11.11 0.41
CA ALA A 142 8.93 11.49 1.59
C ALA A 142 9.44 12.95 1.49
N SER A 143 9.87 13.41 0.31
CA SER A 143 10.29 14.79 0.09
C SER A 143 9.11 15.77 0.10
N LYS A 144 7.99 15.43 -0.54
CA LYS A 144 6.77 16.26 -0.54
C LYS A 144 6.07 16.29 0.82
N LEU A 145 6.20 15.23 1.62
CA LEU A 145 5.72 15.17 3.00
C LEU A 145 6.67 15.88 3.96
N GLY A 146 7.98 15.84 3.72
CA GLY A 146 8.98 16.45 4.60
C GLY A 146 8.74 17.93 4.86
N ASP A 147 8.32 18.68 3.84
CA ASP A 147 7.94 20.11 3.97
C ASP A 147 6.55 20.31 4.55
N LYS A 148 5.66 19.33 4.46
CA LYS A 148 4.27 19.41 4.93
C LYS A 148 4.04 18.76 6.29
N ILE A 149 4.84 17.74 6.66
CA ILE A 149 4.76 17.08 7.98
C ILE A 149 5.04 18.05 9.12
N ASN A 150 5.83 19.09 8.87
CA ASN A 150 6.11 20.16 9.84
C ASN A 150 5.04 21.28 9.87
N ASP A 151 4.01 21.21 9.01
CA ASP A 151 2.88 22.14 9.04
C ASP A 151 1.74 21.58 9.92
N PRO A 152 1.46 22.16 11.08
CA PRO A 152 0.35 21.73 11.95
C PRO A 152 -1.01 21.71 11.24
N GLY A 153 -1.23 22.59 10.26
CA GLY A 153 -2.45 22.66 9.48
C GLY A 153 -2.61 21.50 8.46
N PHE A 154 -1.52 20.80 8.13
CA PHE A 154 -1.58 19.62 7.26
C PHE A 154 -2.28 18.43 7.94
N TRP A 155 -1.90 18.15 9.18
CA TRP A 155 -2.50 17.06 9.97
C TRP A 155 -3.95 17.34 10.33
N GLU A 156 -4.28 18.61 10.61
CA GLU A 156 -5.65 19.03 10.84
C GLU A 156 -6.53 18.84 9.59
N LYS A 157 -6.03 19.17 8.41
CA LYS A 157 -6.75 18.95 7.13
C LYS A 157 -6.92 17.48 6.80
N ILE A 158 -5.92 16.64 7.06
CA ILE A 158 -6.00 15.18 6.88
C ILE A 158 -6.99 14.59 7.88
N GLY A 159 -6.92 14.97 9.15
CA GLY A 159 -7.88 14.52 10.16
C GLY A 159 -9.32 14.89 9.82
N ASN A 160 -9.56 16.12 9.41
CA ASN A 160 -10.87 16.62 9.00
C ASN A 160 -11.37 15.92 7.72
N PHE A 161 -10.50 15.64 6.75
CA PHE A 161 -10.87 14.88 5.55
C PHE A 161 -11.31 13.45 5.88
N PHE A 162 -10.63 12.78 6.80
CA PHE A 162 -11.02 11.44 7.23
C PHE A 162 -12.29 11.44 8.10
N MET A 163 -12.50 12.45 8.94
CA MET A 163 -13.73 12.61 9.71
C MET A 163 -14.93 12.91 8.81
N ASP A 164 -14.79 13.81 7.84
CA ASP A 164 -15.83 14.10 6.83
C ASP A 164 -16.16 12.87 5.96
N LEU A 165 -15.17 12.06 5.63
CA LEU A 165 -15.37 10.82 4.90
C LEU A 165 -16.11 9.79 5.78
N TRP A 166 -15.78 9.69 7.06
CA TRP A 166 -16.42 8.79 8.02
C TRP A 166 -17.88 9.16 8.27
N ASP A 167 -18.19 10.46 8.41
CA ASP A 167 -19.55 10.95 8.61
C ASP A 167 -20.45 10.79 7.38
N LYS A 168 -19.86 10.73 6.17
CA LYS A 168 -20.59 10.46 4.91
C LYS A 168 -20.84 8.97 4.63
N ILE A 169 -20.16 8.08 5.35
CA ILE A 169 -20.29 6.62 5.21
C ILE A 169 -21.25 6.02 6.28
N LYS A 170 -21.62 6.84 7.28
CA LYS A 170 -22.65 6.51 8.27
C LYS A 170 -24.04 6.85 7.76
#